data_1a197b312ec0e2086009f35c542324a8
#
_entry.id   1a197b312ec0e2086009f35c542324a8
#
_cell.length_a   1.000
_cell.length_b   1.000
_cell.length_c   1.000
_cell.angle_alpha   90.00
_cell.angle_beta   90.00
_cell.angle_gamma   90.00
#
_symmetry.space_group_name_H-M   'P 1'
#
loop_
_entity.id
_entity.type
_entity.pdbx_description
1 polymer ?
#
loop_
_entity_poly.entity_id
_entity_poly.type
_entity_poly.pdbx_seq_one_letter_code
_entity_poly.pdbx_strand_id
1 'polypeptide(L)'
;MRALVINCSPVRTGATAEIGRIVSEELAGRYEVKFVCIDDYAFSFCKGCRSCHVTAECVQQDDVDILMKEFELADVIVCVSPSYWADVPGQFKAFIDRCTPWCNTHEPHKTIPSGKKGYAIALRTGPNVAECNRIIGTIEHFYGHLEIECCGGLALTSVEYREDVEPRRQEIVNFCEAV
;
A
#
# COMPACT_ATOMS: atom_id res chain seq x y z
N MET A 1 -3.89 -16.08 -10.51
CA MET A 1 -3.49 -15.27 -9.32
C MET A 1 -3.81 -13.81 -9.60
N ARG A 2 -4.13 -13.03 -8.56
CA ARG A 2 -4.45 -11.60 -8.66
C ARG A 2 -3.40 -10.76 -7.95
N ALA A 3 -3.03 -9.63 -8.56
CA ALA A 3 -2.16 -8.64 -7.95
C ALA A 3 -2.94 -7.33 -7.74
N LEU A 4 -2.82 -6.74 -6.56
CA LEU A 4 -3.32 -5.41 -6.21
C LEU A 4 -2.13 -4.46 -6.15
N VAL A 5 -2.13 -3.43 -6.99
CA VAL A 5 -1.14 -2.36 -6.96
C VAL A 5 -1.81 -1.08 -6.49
N ILE A 6 -1.29 -0.47 -5.42
CA ILE A 6 -1.91 0.69 -4.78
C ILE A 6 -1.00 1.91 -4.92
N ASN A 7 -1.48 2.93 -5.61
CA ASN A 7 -0.93 4.29 -5.47
C ASN A 7 -1.40 4.89 -4.14
N CYS A 8 -0.52 4.93 -3.15
CA CYS A 8 -0.80 5.47 -1.81
C CYS A 8 -0.78 7.01 -1.76
N SER A 9 -0.45 7.67 -2.89
CA SER A 9 -0.50 9.14 -3.03
C SER A 9 -1.92 9.60 -3.39
N PRO A 10 -2.37 10.76 -2.88
CA PRO A 10 -3.59 11.40 -3.38
C PRO A 10 -3.44 11.93 -4.82
N VAL A 11 -2.21 11.98 -5.36
CA VAL A 11 -1.94 12.48 -6.72
C VAL A 11 -2.07 11.34 -7.73
N ARG A 12 -3.10 11.38 -8.58
CA ARG A 12 -3.43 10.32 -9.55
C ARG A 12 -2.52 10.26 -10.77
N THR A 13 -1.74 11.32 -11.03
CA THR A 13 -0.92 11.49 -12.25
C THR A 13 0.56 11.77 -11.95
N GLY A 14 0.97 11.73 -10.69
CA GLY A 14 2.35 11.97 -10.24
C GLY A 14 3.27 10.76 -10.40
N ALA A 15 4.51 10.92 -9.92
CA ALA A 15 5.54 9.88 -9.95
C ALA A 15 5.08 8.55 -9.33
N THR A 16 4.39 8.61 -8.17
CA THR A 16 3.87 7.41 -7.49
C THR A 16 2.93 6.60 -8.37
N ALA A 17 1.99 7.30 -9.04
CA ALA A 17 1.04 6.66 -9.94
C ALA A 17 1.73 6.09 -11.18
N GLU A 18 2.77 6.76 -11.70
CA GLU A 18 3.56 6.26 -12.83
C GLU A 18 4.31 4.98 -12.47
N ILE A 19 4.96 4.93 -11.31
CA ILE A 19 5.58 3.71 -10.78
C ILE A 19 4.55 2.59 -10.66
N GLY A 20 3.36 2.88 -10.11
CA GLY A 20 2.28 1.91 -10.00
C GLY A 20 1.81 1.36 -11.35
N ARG A 21 1.80 2.19 -12.42
CA ARG A 21 1.48 1.72 -13.78
C ARG A 21 2.56 0.80 -14.33
N ILE A 22 3.85 1.17 -14.19
CA ILE A 22 4.97 0.33 -14.61
C ILE A 22 4.90 -1.04 -13.91
N VAL A 23 4.72 -1.06 -12.59
CA VAL A 23 4.54 -2.30 -11.82
C VAL A 23 3.38 -3.11 -12.36
N SER A 24 2.26 -2.46 -12.66
CA SER A 24 1.06 -3.13 -13.18
C SER A 24 1.29 -3.74 -14.56
N GLU A 25 2.00 -3.04 -15.43
CA GLU A 25 2.39 -3.52 -16.78
C GLU A 25 3.30 -4.75 -16.67
N GLU A 26 4.32 -4.70 -15.82
CA GLU A 26 5.29 -5.79 -15.63
C GLU A 26 4.65 -7.05 -15.00
N LEU A 27 3.65 -6.87 -14.13
CA LEU A 27 2.94 -7.97 -13.50
C LEU A 27 1.84 -8.59 -14.38
N ALA A 28 1.32 -7.86 -15.39
CA ALA A 28 0.17 -8.29 -16.20
C ALA A 28 0.39 -9.62 -16.95
N GLY A 29 1.63 -10.01 -17.21
CA GLY A 29 1.96 -11.30 -17.83
C GLY A 29 1.80 -12.51 -16.90
N ARG A 30 1.74 -12.29 -15.57
CA ARG A 30 1.71 -13.33 -14.53
C ARG A 30 0.46 -13.29 -13.66
N TYR A 31 -0.17 -12.12 -13.56
CA TYR A 31 -1.30 -11.84 -12.66
C TYR A 31 -2.43 -11.14 -13.39
N GLU A 32 -3.66 -11.33 -12.95
CA GLU A 32 -4.75 -10.39 -13.17
C GLU A 32 -4.50 -9.18 -12.27
N VAL A 33 -4.08 -8.05 -12.86
CA VAL A 33 -3.66 -6.87 -12.09
C VAL A 33 -4.81 -5.89 -11.91
N LYS A 34 -5.03 -5.48 -10.67
CA LYS A 34 -5.87 -4.33 -10.32
C LYS A 34 -4.99 -3.19 -9.80
N PHE A 35 -4.98 -2.07 -10.53
CA PHE A 35 -4.36 -0.83 -10.09
C PHE A 35 -5.42 0.11 -9.51
N VAL A 36 -5.17 0.64 -8.31
CA VAL A 36 -6.06 1.58 -7.63
C VAL A 36 -5.28 2.77 -7.06
N CYS A 37 -5.94 3.90 -6.94
CA CYS A 37 -5.41 5.05 -6.20
C CYS A 37 -6.15 5.18 -4.88
N ILE A 38 -5.45 5.48 -3.79
CA ILE A 38 -6.06 5.68 -2.46
C ILE A 38 -7.15 6.76 -2.49
N ASP A 39 -7.00 7.76 -3.37
CA ASP A 39 -7.94 8.86 -3.58
C ASP A 39 -9.21 8.45 -4.36
N ASP A 40 -9.31 7.20 -4.82
CA ASP A 40 -10.54 6.66 -5.41
C ASP A 40 -11.58 6.26 -4.35
N TYR A 41 -11.17 6.23 -3.08
CA TYR A 41 -11.98 5.75 -1.96
C TYR A 41 -12.29 6.87 -0.97
N ALA A 42 -13.56 7.03 -0.64
CA ALA A 42 -14.04 8.04 0.31
C ALA A 42 -14.18 7.44 1.71
N PHE A 43 -13.33 7.85 2.64
CA PHE A 43 -13.41 7.44 4.03
C PHE A 43 -12.94 8.53 4.99
N SER A 44 -13.42 8.46 6.22
CA SER A 44 -13.04 9.39 7.28
C SER A 44 -11.93 8.83 8.17
N PHE A 45 -11.27 9.70 8.96
CA PHE A 45 -10.28 9.31 9.96
C PHE A 45 -10.87 8.39 11.04
N CYS A 46 -10.02 7.54 11.61
CA CYS A 46 -10.38 6.72 12.77
C CYS A 46 -10.78 7.62 13.95
N LYS A 47 -11.93 7.33 14.59
CA LYS A 47 -12.44 8.07 15.77
C LYS A 47 -11.87 7.58 17.09
N GLY A 48 -11.08 6.50 17.10
CA GLY A 48 -10.53 5.90 18.31
C GLY A 48 -11.60 5.35 19.28
N CYS A 49 -12.81 5.07 18.80
CA CYS A 49 -13.94 4.63 19.65
C CYS A 49 -13.82 3.20 20.17
N ARG A 50 -12.91 2.39 19.62
CA ARG A 50 -12.65 0.98 19.98
C ARG A 50 -13.83 0.02 19.83
N SER A 51 -14.91 0.39 19.15
CA SER A 51 -16.03 -0.55 18.89
C SER A 51 -15.56 -1.81 18.15
N CYS A 52 -14.59 -1.67 17.23
CA CYS A 52 -14.02 -2.81 16.50
C CYS A 52 -13.31 -3.82 17.40
N HIS A 53 -12.81 -3.44 18.58
CA HIS A 53 -12.25 -4.38 19.57
C HIS A 53 -13.31 -5.28 20.24
N VAL A 54 -14.59 -4.94 20.09
CA VAL A 54 -15.70 -5.70 20.68
C VAL A 54 -16.49 -6.47 19.61
N THR A 55 -16.63 -5.89 18.42
CA THR A 55 -17.52 -6.40 17.38
C THR A 55 -16.79 -6.87 16.12
N ALA A 56 -15.48 -6.65 16.00
CA ALA A 56 -14.69 -6.75 14.77
C ALA A 56 -15.21 -5.85 13.62
N GLU A 57 -16.10 -4.89 13.91
CA GLU A 57 -16.71 -4.02 12.90
C GLU A 57 -16.42 -2.55 13.19
N CYS A 58 -16.16 -1.76 12.14
CA CYS A 58 -16.05 -0.31 12.28
C CYS A 58 -17.45 0.30 12.32
N VAL A 59 -17.66 1.28 13.21
CA VAL A 59 -18.92 2.05 13.27
C VAL A 59 -19.10 2.99 12.06
N GLN A 60 -18.05 3.26 11.35
CA GLN A 60 -18.08 4.06 10.13
C GLN A 60 -18.17 3.10 8.93
N GLN A 61 -19.24 3.21 8.19
CA GLN A 61 -19.49 2.43 6.99
C GLN A 61 -19.14 3.30 5.77
N ASP A 62 -17.97 3.07 5.21
CA ASP A 62 -17.42 3.82 4.10
C ASP A 62 -16.50 2.91 3.23
N ASP A 63 -15.76 3.48 2.29
CA ASP A 63 -15.01 2.72 1.29
C ASP A 63 -13.79 1.94 1.83
N VAL A 64 -13.51 1.98 3.15
CA VAL A 64 -12.47 1.12 3.76
C VAL A 64 -12.79 -0.35 3.52
N ASP A 65 -14.04 -0.78 3.72
CA ASP A 65 -14.45 -2.17 3.50
C ASP A 65 -14.33 -2.55 2.00
N ILE A 66 -14.57 -1.59 1.09
CA ILE A 66 -14.41 -1.80 -0.37
C ILE A 66 -12.94 -2.04 -0.71
N LEU A 67 -12.03 -1.20 -0.20
CA LEU A 67 -10.60 -1.39 -0.45
C LEU A 67 -10.06 -2.65 0.23
N MET A 68 -10.49 -2.96 1.46
CA MET A 68 -10.10 -4.20 2.13
C MET A 68 -10.60 -5.45 1.40
N LYS A 69 -11.72 -5.36 0.68
CA LYS A 69 -12.16 -6.45 -0.20
C LYS A 69 -11.17 -6.72 -1.33
N GLU A 70 -10.50 -5.70 -1.86
CA GLU A 70 -9.43 -5.90 -2.85
C GLU A 70 -8.20 -6.59 -2.22
N PHE A 71 -7.86 -6.26 -0.96
CA PHE A 71 -6.82 -6.98 -0.20
C PHE A 71 -7.19 -8.46 -0.02
N GLU A 72 -8.46 -8.77 0.29
CA GLU A 72 -8.92 -10.16 0.43
C GLU A 72 -8.80 -10.95 -0.88
N LEU A 73 -9.06 -10.31 -2.02
CA LEU A 73 -9.08 -10.96 -3.34
C LEU A 73 -7.69 -11.12 -3.96
N ALA A 74 -6.71 -10.31 -3.55
CA ALA A 74 -5.37 -10.34 -4.11
C ALA A 74 -4.50 -11.44 -3.46
N ASP A 75 -3.68 -12.11 -4.27
CA ASP A 75 -2.62 -13.00 -3.82
C ASP A 75 -1.33 -12.22 -3.54
N VAL A 76 -1.11 -11.15 -4.31
CA VAL A 76 0.04 -10.23 -4.20
C VAL A 76 -0.45 -8.80 -4.05
N ILE A 77 0.18 -8.03 -3.15
CA ILE A 77 -0.16 -6.63 -2.88
C ILE A 77 1.11 -5.79 -2.94
N VAL A 78 1.10 -4.77 -3.79
CA VAL A 78 2.21 -3.82 -3.93
C VAL A 78 1.73 -2.42 -3.55
N CYS A 79 2.21 -1.88 -2.43
CA CYS A 79 1.97 -0.50 -2.03
C CYS A 79 3.09 0.41 -2.54
N VAL A 80 2.73 1.44 -3.33
CA VAL A 80 3.66 2.46 -3.82
C VAL A 80 3.37 3.77 -3.10
N SER A 81 4.31 4.26 -2.28
CA SER A 81 4.10 5.42 -1.40
C SER A 81 5.18 6.48 -1.53
N PRO A 82 4.82 7.76 -1.72
CA PRO A 82 5.78 8.84 -1.62
C PRO A 82 6.07 9.17 -0.15
N SER A 83 7.17 9.88 0.09
CA SER A 83 7.49 10.45 1.39
C SER A 83 6.72 11.76 1.62
N TYR A 84 5.84 11.79 2.60
CA TYR A 84 5.24 13.00 3.14
C TYR A 84 5.73 13.20 4.58
N TRP A 85 6.68 14.14 4.77
CA TRP A 85 7.31 14.36 6.09
C TRP A 85 7.92 13.08 6.70
N ALA A 86 8.63 12.31 5.86
CA ALA A 86 9.28 11.05 6.23
C ALA A 86 8.31 9.95 6.72
N ASP A 87 7.05 10.02 6.30
CA ASP A 87 6.03 9.00 6.54
C ASP A 87 5.16 8.83 5.30
N VAL A 88 4.21 7.90 5.34
CA VAL A 88 3.22 7.70 4.29
C VAL A 88 2.25 8.91 4.22
N PRO A 89 1.61 9.18 3.06
CA PRO A 89 0.60 10.24 2.94
C PRO A 89 -0.54 10.08 3.94
N GLY A 90 -1.08 11.21 4.40
CA GLY A 90 -2.17 11.24 5.39
C GLY A 90 -3.39 10.43 4.98
N GLN A 91 -3.74 10.37 3.68
CA GLN A 91 -4.82 9.55 3.15
C GLN A 91 -4.55 8.06 3.36
N PHE A 92 -3.34 7.61 3.04
CA PHE A 92 -2.98 6.21 3.24
C PHE A 92 -2.83 5.87 4.73
N LYS A 93 -2.30 6.80 5.54
CA LYS A 93 -2.25 6.61 7.00
C LYS A 93 -3.64 6.51 7.60
N ALA A 94 -4.60 7.32 7.12
CA ALA A 94 -5.99 7.22 7.57
C ALA A 94 -6.60 5.85 7.23
N PHE A 95 -6.31 5.29 6.05
CA PHE A 95 -6.70 3.93 5.69
C PHE A 95 -6.10 2.90 6.65
N ILE A 96 -4.78 2.96 6.90
CA ILE A 96 -4.09 2.06 7.85
C ILE A 96 -4.78 2.11 9.23
N ASP A 97 -5.05 3.30 9.76
CA ASP A 97 -5.70 3.47 11.07
C ASP A 97 -7.12 2.90 11.10
N ARG A 98 -7.81 2.89 9.95
CA ARG A 98 -9.15 2.35 9.80
C ARG A 98 -9.17 0.84 9.60
N CYS A 99 -8.02 0.20 9.30
CA CYS A 99 -7.90 -1.25 9.20
C CYS A 99 -7.85 -1.97 10.56
N THR A 100 -8.02 -1.26 11.68
CA THR A 100 -8.08 -1.86 13.03
C THR A 100 -9.02 -3.08 13.13
N PRO A 101 -10.22 -3.16 12.48
CA PRO A 101 -11.03 -4.35 12.49
C PRO A 101 -10.34 -5.65 12.01
N TRP A 102 -9.31 -5.54 11.17
CA TRP A 102 -8.52 -6.66 10.63
C TRP A 102 -7.18 -6.86 11.35
N CYS A 103 -6.90 -6.06 12.39
CA CYS A 103 -5.63 -6.12 13.10
C CYS A 103 -5.56 -7.32 14.05
N ASN A 104 -4.54 -8.16 13.92
CA ASN A 104 -4.33 -9.37 14.72
C ASN A 104 -3.90 -9.12 16.19
N THR A 105 -3.91 -7.86 16.65
CA THR A 105 -3.50 -7.50 18.03
C THR A 105 -4.64 -7.55 19.04
N HIS A 106 -5.87 -7.84 18.62
CA HIS A 106 -7.03 -7.95 19.49
C HIS A 106 -8.04 -9.01 18.99
N GLU A 107 -8.88 -9.48 19.90
CA GLU A 107 -9.98 -10.37 19.58
C GLU A 107 -11.31 -9.72 20.05
N PRO A 108 -12.39 -9.82 19.26
CA PRO A 108 -12.44 -10.41 17.92
C PRO A 108 -11.82 -9.49 16.85
N HIS A 109 -11.34 -10.07 15.74
CA HIS A 109 -10.94 -9.32 14.55
C HIS A 109 -11.38 -10.04 13.26
N LYS A 110 -11.44 -9.31 12.15
CA LYS A 110 -11.65 -9.88 10.81
C LYS A 110 -10.34 -10.49 10.32
N THR A 111 -10.41 -11.58 9.59
CA THR A 111 -9.25 -12.21 8.93
C THR A 111 -9.34 -12.03 7.42
N ILE A 112 -8.20 -11.91 6.77
CA ILE A 112 -8.07 -12.04 5.31
C ILE A 112 -7.49 -13.42 4.98
N PRO A 113 -7.72 -13.98 3.76
CA PRO A 113 -7.13 -15.25 3.38
C PRO A 113 -5.61 -15.27 3.56
N SER A 114 -5.06 -16.35 4.11
CA SER A 114 -3.63 -16.51 4.35
C SER A 114 -2.83 -16.73 3.07
N GLY A 115 -1.49 -16.63 3.16
CA GLY A 115 -0.57 -16.89 2.07
C GLY A 115 -0.39 -15.73 1.09
N LYS A 116 -0.85 -14.54 1.46
CA LYS A 116 -0.65 -13.32 0.68
C LYS A 116 0.78 -12.80 0.81
N LYS A 117 1.31 -12.26 -0.30
CA LYS A 117 2.62 -11.63 -0.37
C LYS A 117 2.49 -10.12 -0.50
N GLY A 118 3.19 -9.39 0.34
CA GLY A 118 3.24 -7.94 0.36
C GLY A 118 4.58 -7.40 -0.12
N TYR A 119 4.53 -6.32 -0.89
CA TYR A 119 5.70 -5.59 -1.37
C TYR A 119 5.49 -4.09 -1.19
N ALA A 120 6.57 -3.35 -0.95
CA ALA A 120 6.51 -1.91 -0.75
C ALA A 120 7.49 -1.17 -1.66
N ILE A 121 7.04 -0.13 -2.34
CA ILE A 121 7.91 0.80 -3.06
C ILE A 121 7.76 2.17 -2.41
N ALA A 122 8.86 2.76 -1.96
CA ALA A 122 8.87 4.10 -1.40
C ALA A 122 9.71 5.04 -2.27
N LEU A 123 9.20 6.26 -2.50
CA LEU A 123 9.93 7.29 -3.24
C LEU A 123 9.97 8.62 -2.50
N ARG A 124 11.02 9.40 -2.80
CA ARG A 124 11.21 10.74 -2.24
C ARG A 124 12.00 11.65 -3.16
N THR A 125 11.85 12.96 -2.97
CA THR A 125 12.50 14.01 -3.77
C THR A 125 14.01 14.15 -3.51
N GLY A 126 14.46 13.96 -2.28
CA GLY A 126 15.88 14.09 -1.92
C GLY A 126 16.63 12.75 -1.94
N PRO A 127 17.96 12.76 -1.70
CA PRO A 127 18.82 11.59 -1.81
C PRO A 127 18.87 10.69 -0.58
N ASN A 128 18.23 11.05 0.54
CA ASN A 128 18.33 10.31 1.79
C ASN A 128 17.45 9.05 1.80
N VAL A 129 18.02 7.89 1.55
CA VAL A 129 17.33 6.60 1.51
C VAL A 129 16.67 6.20 2.85
N ALA A 130 17.13 6.74 3.98
CA ALA A 130 16.57 6.39 5.30
C ALA A 130 15.08 6.75 5.42
N GLU A 131 14.59 7.78 4.72
CA GLU A 131 13.15 8.09 4.70
C GLU A 131 12.36 7.05 3.93
N CYS A 132 12.85 6.61 2.76
CA CYS A 132 12.20 5.53 2.03
C CYS A 132 12.13 4.25 2.87
N ASN A 133 13.23 3.89 3.55
CA ASN A 133 13.27 2.72 4.42
C ASN A 133 12.26 2.82 5.58
N ARG A 134 12.05 4.02 6.13
CA ARG A 134 11.02 4.23 7.16
C ARG A 134 9.61 3.98 6.60
N ILE A 135 9.32 4.46 5.41
CA ILE A 135 8.02 4.27 4.76
C ILE A 135 7.80 2.78 4.44
N ILE A 136 8.82 2.10 3.91
CA ILE A 136 8.77 0.65 3.70
C ILE A 136 8.47 -0.05 5.02
N GLY A 137 9.19 0.30 6.11
CA GLY A 137 8.93 -0.26 7.43
C GLY A 137 7.52 0.01 7.99
N THR A 138 6.91 1.18 7.69
CA THR A 138 5.51 1.46 8.03
C THR A 138 4.56 0.51 7.29
N ILE A 139 4.80 0.28 5.99
CA ILE A 139 3.99 -0.64 5.17
C ILE A 139 4.19 -2.09 5.62
N GLU A 140 5.43 -2.51 5.90
CA GLU A 140 5.74 -3.83 6.46
C GLU A 140 5.03 -4.08 7.79
N HIS A 141 5.04 -3.09 8.68
CA HIS A 141 4.33 -3.16 9.95
C HIS A 141 2.82 -3.31 9.74
N PHE A 142 2.25 -2.55 8.80
CA PHE A 142 0.84 -2.68 8.43
C PHE A 142 0.52 -4.08 7.89
N TYR A 143 1.34 -4.61 6.99
CA TYR A 143 1.19 -5.97 6.48
C TYR A 143 1.25 -7.03 7.58
N GLY A 144 2.19 -6.89 8.52
CA GLY A 144 2.32 -7.80 9.65
C GLY A 144 1.06 -7.88 10.52
N HIS A 145 0.36 -6.75 10.72
CA HIS A 145 -0.92 -6.72 11.43
C HIS A 145 -2.08 -7.37 10.66
N LEU A 146 -1.98 -7.46 9.36
CA LEU A 146 -2.93 -8.15 8.48
C LEU A 146 -2.52 -9.59 8.15
N GLU A 147 -1.44 -10.10 8.75
CA GLU A 147 -0.87 -11.43 8.48
C GLU A 147 -0.47 -11.64 7.00
N ILE A 148 -0.06 -10.54 6.33
CA ILE A 148 0.50 -10.56 4.99
C ILE A 148 2.01 -10.71 5.11
N GLU A 149 2.61 -11.70 4.44
CA GLU A 149 4.06 -11.88 4.40
C GLU A 149 4.71 -10.75 3.61
N CYS A 150 5.57 -9.93 4.24
CA CYS A 150 6.35 -8.92 3.53
C CYS A 150 7.55 -9.56 2.84
N CYS A 151 7.56 -9.54 1.51
CA CYS A 151 8.55 -10.24 0.67
C CYS A 151 9.64 -9.33 0.11
N GLY A 152 9.49 -8.00 0.23
CA GLY A 152 10.54 -7.07 -0.20
C GLY A 152 10.10 -5.63 -0.35
N GLY A 153 11.10 -4.75 -0.48
CA GLY A 153 10.90 -3.32 -0.66
C GLY A 153 11.90 -2.69 -1.64
N LEU A 154 11.47 -1.63 -2.33
CA LEU A 154 12.29 -0.82 -3.22
C LEU A 154 12.28 0.64 -2.77
N ALA A 155 13.46 1.22 -2.57
CA ALA A 155 13.64 2.63 -2.20
C ALA A 155 14.13 3.44 -3.40
N LEU A 156 13.33 4.39 -3.87
CA LEU A 156 13.64 5.28 -4.98
C LEU A 156 13.87 6.71 -4.47
N THR A 157 15.11 7.15 -4.48
CA THR A 157 15.49 8.52 -4.10
C THR A 157 15.62 9.43 -5.30
N SER A 158 15.56 10.74 -5.10
CA SER A 158 15.66 11.76 -6.16
C SER A 158 14.62 11.59 -7.27
N VAL A 159 13.37 11.30 -6.85
CA VAL A 159 12.19 11.21 -7.71
C VAL A 159 11.16 12.20 -7.18
N GLU A 160 10.91 13.27 -7.91
CA GLU A 160 9.94 14.31 -7.54
C GLU A 160 8.75 14.33 -8.49
N TYR A 161 9.05 14.37 -9.78
CA TYR A 161 8.06 14.47 -10.84
C TYR A 161 7.91 13.15 -11.61
N ARG A 162 6.87 13.06 -12.41
CA ARG A 162 6.59 11.89 -13.23
C ARG A 162 7.74 11.55 -14.19
N GLU A 163 8.37 12.56 -14.78
CA GLU A 163 9.50 12.42 -15.69
C GLU A 163 10.77 11.86 -15.06
N ASP A 164 10.91 11.97 -13.72
CA ASP A 164 12.04 11.39 -12.99
C ASP A 164 11.92 9.86 -12.84
N VAL A 165 10.77 9.28 -13.17
CA VAL A 165 10.53 7.83 -13.06
C VAL A 165 11.20 7.06 -14.19
N GLU A 166 11.21 7.59 -15.42
CA GLU A 166 11.76 6.87 -16.57
C GLU A 166 13.23 6.49 -16.41
N PRO A 167 14.13 7.36 -15.90
CA PRO A 167 15.52 6.97 -15.60
C PRO A 167 15.66 5.83 -14.56
N ARG A 168 14.63 5.60 -13.75
CA ARG A 168 14.60 4.56 -12.69
C ARG A 168 13.80 3.31 -13.11
N ARG A 169 13.28 3.29 -14.34
CA ARG A 169 12.41 2.20 -14.84
C ARG A 169 13.05 0.83 -14.69
N GLN A 170 14.34 0.68 -14.99
CA GLN A 170 15.01 -0.63 -14.90
C GLN A 170 15.07 -1.15 -13.45
N GLU A 171 15.19 -0.27 -12.46
CA GLU A 171 15.17 -0.69 -11.05
C GLU A 171 13.78 -1.23 -10.66
N ILE A 172 12.72 -0.60 -11.19
CA ILE A 172 11.35 -1.04 -10.96
C ILE A 172 11.08 -2.38 -11.66
N VAL A 173 11.54 -2.54 -12.90
CA VAL A 173 11.42 -3.80 -13.66
C VAL A 173 12.15 -4.94 -12.93
N ASN A 174 13.39 -4.73 -12.51
CA ASN A 174 14.16 -5.73 -11.76
C ASN A 174 13.48 -6.10 -10.43
N PHE A 175 12.87 -5.14 -9.75
CA PHE A 175 12.08 -5.42 -8.55
C PHE A 175 10.87 -6.29 -8.86
N CYS A 176 10.18 -6.05 -9.98
CA CYS A 176 9.02 -6.83 -10.38
C CYS A 176 9.37 -8.29 -10.74
N GLU A 177 10.62 -8.60 -11.09
CA GLU A 177 11.06 -9.98 -11.32
C GLU A 177 11.00 -10.84 -10.03
N ALA A 178 11.13 -10.20 -8.86
CA ALA A 178 11.04 -10.86 -7.55
C ALA A 178 9.60 -10.95 -7.00
N VAL A 179 8.65 -10.25 -7.60
CA VAL A 179 7.22 -10.26 -7.26
C VAL A 179 6.53 -11.42 -7.97
#